data_642897141ba15b8d87519477b2fd6571
#
_entry.id   642897141ba15b8d87519477b2fd6571
#
_cell.length_a   1.000
_cell.length_b   1.000
_cell.length_c   1.000
_cell.angle_alpha   90.00
_cell.angle_beta   90.00
_cell.angle_gamma   90.00
#
_symmetry.space_group_name_H-M   'P 1'
#
loop_
_entity.id
_entity.type
_entity.pdbx_description
1 polymer ?
#
loop_
_entity_poly.entity_id
_entity_poly.type
_entity_poly.pdbx_seq_one_letter_code
_entity_poly.pdbx_strand_id
1 'polypeptide(L)'
;MAVNGSNFVDYVKINVASGKGGKGSTHLRREKYVAKGGPDGGDGGRGGHIILKGNSQFWTLYHLKFKRHFKAENGGDGGKNRITGSNGKDIYIDVPLGTVVKNSIDDKLLFEITEDGEEKIICEGGKGGRGNWHFKSSTNQTPRYAQPGITKQ
;
A
#
# COMPACT_ATOMS: atom_id res chain seq x y z
N MET A 1 -9.73 -17.63 23.76
CA MET A 1 -9.57 -18.94 24.42
C MET A 1 -9.26 -20.03 23.42
N ALA A 2 -8.23 -20.80 23.68
CA ALA A 2 -7.90 -21.90 22.81
C ALA A 2 -8.82 -23.08 23.05
N VAL A 3 -9.16 -23.79 21.99
CA VAL A 3 -10.01 -24.97 22.04
C VAL A 3 -9.19 -26.15 21.55
N ASN A 4 -9.48 -27.33 22.08
CA ASN A 4 -8.74 -28.55 21.73
C ASN A 4 -9.05 -29.08 20.33
N GLY A 5 -9.76 -28.34 19.51
CA GLY A 5 -9.97 -28.67 18.12
C GLY A 5 -8.73 -28.35 17.27
N SER A 6 -8.27 -29.26 16.44
CA SER A 6 -7.09 -29.06 15.61
C SER A 6 -7.26 -27.89 14.61
N ASN A 7 -8.50 -27.53 14.28
CA ASN A 7 -8.82 -26.49 13.30
C ASN A 7 -9.23 -25.16 13.94
N PHE A 8 -9.14 -25.04 15.25
CA PHE A 8 -9.51 -23.81 15.93
C PHE A 8 -8.26 -23.05 16.37
N VAL A 9 -8.18 -21.79 15.95
CA VAL A 9 -7.11 -20.87 16.38
C VAL A 9 -7.78 -19.54 16.73
N ASP A 10 -7.62 -19.10 18.00
CA ASP A 10 -8.20 -17.84 18.47
C ASP A 10 -7.17 -16.74 18.69
N TYR A 11 -5.91 -17.03 18.43
CA TYR A 11 -4.84 -16.04 18.53
C TYR A 11 -3.76 -16.34 17.52
N VAL A 12 -3.32 -15.32 16.81
CA VAL A 12 -2.23 -15.45 15.85
C VAL A 12 -1.50 -14.11 15.72
N LYS A 13 -0.18 -14.16 15.55
CA LYS A 13 0.61 -13.00 15.19
C LYS A 13 0.92 -13.04 13.71
N ILE A 14 0.69 -11.95 13.02
CA ILE A 14 1.02 -11.80 11.62
C ILE A 14 1.94 -10.60 11.42
N ASN A 15 2.75 -10.65 10.39
CA ASN A 15 3.59 -9.54 9.97
C ASN A 15 3.00 -8.97 8.69
N VAL A 16 2.73 -7.68 8.71
CA VAL A 16 2.14 -7.01 7.57
C VAL A 16 3.04 -5.85 7.15
N ALA A 17 3.17 -5.67 5.85
CA ALA A 17 3.87 -4.54 5.28
C ALA A 17 3.04 -4.03 4.10
N SER A 18 2.74 -2.74 4.10
CA SER A 18 2.08 -2.11 2.97
C SER A 18 3.04 -1.99 1.80
N GLY A 19 2.50 -1.75 0.62
CA GLY A 19 3.29 -1.45 -0.55
C GLY A 19 3.96 -0.09 -0.43
N LYS A 20 5.16 0.02 -0.96
CA LYS A 20 5.89 1.27 -1.07
C LYS A 20 5.30 2.09 -2.21
N GLY A 21 5.22 3.40 -2.06
CA GLY A 21 4.84 4.28 -3.16
C GLY A 21 5.92 4.28 -4.25
N GLY A 22 5.48 4.38 -5.50
CA GLY A 22 6.39 4.48 -6.62
C GLY A 22 7.04 5.86 -6.69
N LYS A 23 8.15 5.96 -7.37
CA LYS A 23 8.85 7.23 -7.57
C LYS A 23 8.15 8.08 -8.62
N GLY A 24 8.19 9.39 -8.46
CA GLY A 24 7.89 10.28 -9.55
C GLY A 24 8.99 10.23 -10.62
N SER A 25 8.60 10.45 -11.85
CA SER A 25 9.54 10.42 -12.97
C SER A 25 10.27 11.75 -13.13
N THR A 26 11.55 11.68 -13.51
CA THR A 26 12.34 12.86 -13.90
C THR A 26 12.49 12.98 -15.41
N HIS A 27 11.69 12.26 -16.18
CA HIS A 27 11.76 12.28 -17.63
C HIS A 27 11.55 13.68 -18.20
N LEU A 28 12.37 14.02 -19.19
CA LEU A 28 12.24 15.26 -19.95
C LEU A 28 11.72 14.92 -21.35
N ARG A 29 10.72 15.67 -21.77
CA ARG A 29 10.11 15.50 -23.06
C ARG A 29 11.10 15.81 -24.17
N ARG A 30 11.21 14.93 -25.17
CA ARG A 30 12.05 15.13 -26.35
C ARG A 30 11.21 14.92 -27.59
N GLU A 31 11.18 15.92 -28.45
CA GLU A 31 10.48 15.86 -29.71
C GLU A 31 11.44 16.23 -30.85
N LYS A 32 11.13 15.73 -32.06
CA LYS A 32 12.06 15.78 -33.21
C LYS A 32 12.58 17.18 -33.54
N TYR A 33 11.72 18.21 -33.43
CA TYR A 33 12.10 19.58 -33.79
C TYR A 33 12.10 20.52 -32.61
N VAL A 34 12.13 19.99 -31.40
CA VAL A 34 12.16 20.76 -30.18
C VAL A 34 13.50 20.57 -29.51
N ALA A 35 14.30 21.62 -29.46
CA ALA A 35 15.65 21.56 -28.89
C ALA A 35 15.63 21.28 -27.38
N LYS A 36 14.63 21.82 -26.67
CA LYS A 36 14.46 21.59 -25.24
C LYS A 36 13.02 21.19 -24.98
N GLY A 37 12.82 19.97 -24.51
CA GLY A 37 11.52 19.53 -24.04
C GLY A 37 11.29 19.93 -22.59
N GLY A 38 10.05 20.18 -22.23
CA GLY A 38 9.66 20.40 -20.84
C GLY A 38 9.63 19.12 -20.04
N PRO A 39 9.51 19.22 -18.71
CA PRO A 39 9.36 18.03 -17.88
C PRO A 39 8.00 17.37 -18.13
N ASP A 40 8.02 16.07 -18.38
CA ASP A 40 6.82 15.27 -18.62
C ASP A 40 6.77 14.02 -17.75
N GLY A 41 7.56 13.98 -16.68
CA GLY A 41 7.56 12.85 -15.77
C GLY A 41 6.29 12.78 -14.94
N GLY A 42 5.62 11.64 -14.96
CA GLY A 42 4.41 11.39 -14.19
C GLY A 42 4.68 11.02 -12.74
N ASP A 43 3.61 10.96 -11.96
CA ASP A 43 3.66 10.60 -10.55
C ASP A 43 3.87 9.10 -10.37
N GLY A 44 4.46 8.71 -9.24
CA GLY A 44 4.45 7.32 -8.81
C GLY A 44 3.06 6.91 -8.35
N GLY A 45 2.76 5.63 -8.44
CA GLY A 45 1.51 5.08 -7.94
C GLY A 45 1.56 4.84 -6.44
N ARG A 46 0.39 4.72 -5.82
CA ARG A 46 0.25 4.40 -4.41
C ARG A 46 0.60 2.93 -4.17
N GLY A 47 1.29 2.65 -3.07
CA GLY A 47 1.48 1.28 -2.62
C GLY A 47 0.16 0.66 -2.15
N GLY A 48 0.07 -0.66 -2.20
CA GLY A 48 -1.12 -1.37 -1.76
C GLY A 48 -1.30 -1.34 -0.25
N HIS A 49 -2.55 -1.39 0.20
CA HIS A 49 -2.90 -1.47 1.62
C HIS A 49 -3.01 -2.92 2.06
N ILE A 50 -2.89 -3.13 3.36
CA ILE A 50 -3.29 -4.39 3.99
C ILE A 50 -4.61 -4.11 4.71
N ILE A 51 -5.65 -4.84 4.33
CA ILE A 51 -7.02 -4.60 4.80
C ILE A 51 -7.54 -5.87 5.47
N LEU A 52 -8.07 -5.74 6.69
CA LEU A 52 -8.80 -6.84 7.33
C LEU A 52 -10.27 -6.71 6.98
N LYS A 53 -10.86 -7.83 6.60
CA LYS A 53 -12.27 -7.89 6.22
C LYS A 53 -13.00 -8.88 7.11
N GLY A 54 -14.08 -8.42 7.73
CA GLY A 54 -14.95 -9.29 8.53
C GLY A 54 -15.72 -10.25 7.62
N ASN A 55 -15.65 -11.53 7.93
CA ASN A 55 -16.33 -12.56 7.15
C ASN A 55 -17.03 -13.53 8.09
N SER A 56 -18.36 -13.51 8.11
CA SER A 56 -19.17 -14.36 8.96
C SER A 56 -19.06 -15.85 8.64
N GLN A 57 -18.52 -16.20 7.48
CA GLN A 57 -18.23 -17.59 7.10
C GLN A 57 -17.05 -18.16 7.86
N PHE A 58 -16.22 -17.31 8.43
CA PHE A 58 -15.05 -17.71 9.20
C PHE A 58 -15.39 -17.66 10.68
N TRP A 59 -15.01 -18.68 11.43
CA TRP A 59 -15.22 -18.75 12.87
C TRP A 59 -13.91 -18.95 13.64
N THR A 60 -12.79 -19.01 12.94
CA THR A 60 -11.47 -19.22 13.54
C THR A 60 -10.40 -18.48 12.69
N LEU A 61 -9.24 -18.25 13.31
CA LEU A 61 -8.08 -17.67 12.63
C LEU A 61 -7.13 -18.74 12.07
N TYR A 62 -7.61 -19.99 11.97
CA TYR A 62 -6.79 -21.14 11.56
C TYR A 62 -6.05 -20.91 10.24
N HIS A 63 -6.69 -20.27 9.28
CA HIS A 63 -6.08 -19.99 7.97
C HIS A 63 -4.84 -19.10 8.06
N LEU A 64 -4.70 -18.31 9.13
CA LEU A 64 -3.54 -17.45 9.35
C LEU A 64 -2.40 -18.15 10.06
N LYS A 65 -2.61 -19.39 10.51
CA LYS A 65 -1.58 -20.18 11.18
C LYS A 65 -0.42 -20.50 10.23
N PHE A 66 -0.73 -20.72 8.96
CA PHE A 66 0.25 -21.17 7.96
C PHE A 66 0.77 -20.04 7.08
N LYS A 67 0.07 -18.93 7.00
CA LYS A 67 0.53 -17.76 6.27
C LYS A 67 0.47 -16.55 7.20
N ARG A 68 1.62 -16.13 7.67
CA ARG A 68 1.74 -15.08 8.69
C ARG A 68 2.41 -13.81 8.17
N HIS A 69 2.91 -13.83 6.94
CA HIS A 69 3.61 -12.68 6.36
C HIS A 69 2.82 -12.19 5.16
N PHE A 70 2.46 -10.91 5.19
CA PHE A 70 1.70 -10.30 4.13
C PHE A 70 2.42 -9.03 3.69
N LYS A 71 2.71 -8.94 2.40
CA LYS A 71 3.34 -7.76 1.81
C LYS A 71 2.49 -7.32 0.63
N ALA A 72 1.94 -6.11 0.70
CA ALA A 72 1.18 -5.56 -0.41
C ALA A 72 2.11 -5.10 -1.53
N GLU A 73 1.55 -4.99 -2.71
CA GLU A 73 2.29 -4.63 -3.92
C GLU A 73 2.73 -3.17 -3.86
N ASN A 74 3.95 -2.90 -4.30
CA ASN A 74 4.44 -1.54 -4.43
C ASN A 74 3.74 -0.81 -5.56
N GLY A 75 3.63 0.50 -5.44
CA GLY A 75 3.18 1.33 -6.54
C GLY A 75 4.22 1.37 -7.65
N GLY A 76 3.75 1.53 -8.88
CA GLY A 76 4.63 1.67 -10.02
C GLY A 76 5.25 3.07 -10.08
N ASP A 77 6.42 3.17 -10.68
CA ASP A 77 7.08 4.47 -10.89
C ASP A 77 6.36 5.25 -11.98
N GLY A 78 6.39 6.56 -11.88
CA GLY A 78 5.89 7.43 -12.93
C GLY A 78 6.72 7.26 -14.21
N GLY A 79 6.10 7.51 -15.34
CA GLY A 79 6.73 7.40 -16.63
C GLY A 79 6.80 8.71 -17.40
N LYS A 80 7.23 8.64 -18.64
CA LYS A 80 7.22 9.77 -19.56
C LYS A 80 5.79 10.15 -19.94
N ASN A 81 5.61 11.32 -20.57
CA ASN A 81 4.32 11.80 -21.03
C ASN A 81 3.31 11.93 -19.89
N ARG A 82 3.78 12.29 -18.68
CA ARG A 82 2.97 12.44 -17.48
C ARG A 82 2.23 11.16 -17.08
N ILE A 83 2.72 10.00 -17.51
CA ILE A 83 2.09 8.72 -17.17
C ILE A 83 2.29 8.46 -15.68
N THR A 84 1.18 8.33 -14.96
CA THR A 84 1.18 7.97 -13.54
C THR A 84 1.45 6.48 -13.41
N GLY A 85 2.34 6.12 -12.48
CA GLY A 85 2.60 4.73 -12.17
C GLY A 85 1.32 4.04 -11.65
N SER A 86 1.22 2.75 -11.88
CA SER A 86 0.07 1.99 -11.41
C SER A 86 0.04 1.91 -9.89
N ASN A 87 -1.16 1.88 -9.31
CA ASN A 87 -1.31 1.63 -7.89
C ASN A 87 -1.04 0.16 -7.58
N GLY A 88 -0.38 -0.09 -6.45
CA GLY A 88 -0.18 -1.45 -5.98
C GLY A 88 -1.52 -2.05 -5.54
N LYS A 89 -1.64 -3.35 -5.70
CA LYS A 89 -2.85 -4.07 -5.30
C LYS A 89 -2.93 -4.17 -3.77
N ASP A 90 -4.13 -3.98 -3.24
CA ASP A 90 -4.41 -4.19 -1.83
C ASP A 90 -4.49 -5.68 -1.51
N ILE A 91 -4.15 -6.02 -0.28
CA ILE A 91 -4.33 -7.39 0.23
C ILE A 91 -5.48 -7.38 1.23
N TYR A 92 -6.43 -8.28 1.03
CA TYR A 92 -7.56 -8.49 1.93
C TYR A 92 -7.34 -9.76 2.72
N ILE A 93 -7.45 -9.65 4.04
CA ILE A 93 -7.32 -10.79 4.95
C ILE A 93 -8.68 -10.99 5.63
N ASP A 94 -9.31 -12.13 5.36
CA ASP A 94 -10.60 -12.44 5.99
C ASP A 94 -10.39 -12.89 7.43
N VAL A 95 -11.20 -12.34 8.32
CA VAL A 95 -11.17 -12.70 9.75
C VAL A 95 -12.59 -12.87 10.26
N PRO A 96 -12.79 -13.71 11.30
CA PRO A 96 -14.14 -13.86 11.88
C PRO A 96 -14.60 -12.57 12.56
N LEU A 97 -15.90 -12.44 12.72
CA LEU A 97 -16.48 -11.32 13.48
C LEU A 97 -16.03 -11.41 14.94
N GLY A 98 -15.83 -10.27 15.55
CA GLY A 98 -15.31 -10.21 16.91
C GLY A 98 -13.80 -10.25 17.01
N THR A 99 -13.09 -10.24 15.88
CA THR A 99 -11.64 -10.22 15.89
C THR A 99 -11.12 -8.89 16.41
N VAL A 100 -10.25 -8.96 17.41
CA VAL A 100 -9.59 -7.81 18.01
C VAL A 100 -8.16 -7.73 17.47
N VAL A 101 -7.78 -6.56 17.01
CA VAL A 101 -6.47 -6.34 16.41
C VAL A 101 -5.64 -5.45 17.32
N LYS A 102 -4.46 -5.93 17.70
CA LYS A 102 -3.53 -5.20 18.56
C LYS A 102 -2.16 -5.10 17.92
N ASN A 103 -1.46 -4.04 18.26
CA ASN A 103 -0.06 -3.91 17.91
C ASN A 103 0.76 -4.85 18.80
N SER A 104 1.54 -5.75 18.20
CA SER A 104 2.28 -6.76 18.97
C SER A 104 3.47 -6.19 19.75
N ILE A 105 3.92 -4.98 19.44
CA ILE A 105 5.06 -4.37 20.12
C ILE A 105 4.64 -3.77 21.46
N ASP A 106 3.55 -2.99 21.48
CA ASP A 106 3.08 -2.29 22.70
C ASP A 106 1.76 -2.83 23.21
N ASP A 107 1.21 -3.88 22.60
CA ASP A 107 -0.07 -4.52 22.94
C ASP A 107 -1.25 -3.55 22.90
N LYS A 108 -1.11 -2.47 22.16
CA LYS A 108 -2.14 -1.44 22.06
C LYS A 108 -3.25 -1.86 21.10
N LEU A 109 -4.49 -1.71 21.54
CA LEU A 109 -5.66 -2.00 20.72
C LEU A 109 -5.71 -1.05 19.52
N LEU A 110 -5.81 -1.61 18.32
CA LEU A 110 -5.97 -0.83 17.09
C LEU A 110 -7.44 -0.70 16.72
N PHE A 111 -8.15 -1.82 16.60
CA PHE A 111 -9.58 -1.84 16.29
C PHE A 111 -10.14 -3.24 16.48
N GLU A 112 -11.47 -3.35 16.35
CA GLU A 112 -12.19 -4.61 16.42
C GLU A 112 -13.08 -4.72 15.18
N ILE A 113 -13.15 -5.92 14.60
CA ILE A 113 -14.04 -6.21 13.48
C ILE A 113 -15.32 -6.81 14.04
N THR A 114 -16.45 -6.13 13.89
CA THR A 114 -17.70 -6.54 14.49
C THR A 114 -18.79 -6.92 13.48
N GLU A 115 -18.68 -6.46 12.23
CA GLU A 115 -19.75 -6.66 11.24
C GLU A 115 -19.24 -7.43 10.02
N ASP A 116 -20.14 -8.21 9.41
CA ASP A 116 -19.85 -8.91 8.19
C ASP A 116 -19.59 -7.92 7.06
N GLY A 117 -18.49 -8.12 6.33
CA GLY A 117 -18.11 -7.21 5.25
C GLY A 117 -17.39 -5.95 5.70
N GLU A 118 -17.24 -5.73 7.00
CA GLU A 118 -16.50 -4.57 7.51
C GLU A 118 -15.03 -4.65 7.09
N GLU A 119 -14.49 -3.53 6.59
CA GLU A 119 -13.09 -3.45 6.16
C GLU A 119 -12.35 -2.41 6.97
N LYS A 120 -11.19 -2.78 7.48
CA LYS A 120 -10.30 -1.87 8.22
C LYS A 120 -8.88 -1.98 7.66
N ILE A 121 -8.31 -0.84 7.32
CA ILE A 121 -6.92 -0.78 6.86
C ILE A 121 -6.01 -0.88 8.06
N ILE A 122 -5.20 -1.95 8.12
CA ILE A 122 -4.23 -2.11 9.21
C ILE A 122 -2.85 -1.60 8.85
N CYS A 123 -2.58 -1.50 7.56
CA CYS A 123 -1.34 -0.95 7.08
C CYS A 123 -1.61 -0.19 5.79
N GLU A 124 -1.50 1.12 5.85
CA GLU A 124 -1.80 1.99 4.72
C GLU A 124 -0.63 2.01 3.74
N GLY A 125 -0.93 1.89 2.44
CA GLY A 125 0.08 1.97 1.40
C GLY A 125 0.77 3.32 1.35
N GLY A 126 2.04 3.30 0.98
CA GLY A 126 2.83 4.51 0.84
C GLY A 126 2.33 5.38 -0.32
N LYS A 127 2.39 6.68 -0.13
CA LYS A 127 1.98 7.63 -1.15
C LYS A 127 3.02 7.67 -2.27
N GLY A 128 2.57 7.74 -3.52
CA GLY A 128 3.46 7.91 -4.66
C GLY A 128 4.15 9.26 -4.66
N GLY A 129 5.37 9.31 -5.16
CA GLY A 129 6.12 10.54 -5.33
C GLY A 129 5.62 11.34 -6.52
N ARG A 130 5.75 12.65 -6.46
CA ARG A 130 5.36 13.53 -7.56
C ARG A 130 6.40 13.50 -8.67
N GLY A 131 5.92 13.45 -9.91
CA GLY A 131 6.77 13.57 -11.08
C GLY A 131 7.26 15.00 -11.29
N ASN A 132 8.29 15.16 -12.10
CA ASN A 132 8.90 16.47 -12.30
C ASN A 132 8.01 17.45 -13.06
N TRP A 133 6.97 17.01 -13.72
CA TRP A 133 6.06 17.91 -14.43
C TRP A 133 5.33 18.85 -13.45
N HIS A 134 5.23 18.47 -12.16
CA HIS A 134 4.68 19.33 -11.11
C HIS A 134 5.63 20.45 -10.67
N PHE A 135 6.91 20.31 -10.99
CA PHE A 135 7.95 21.23 -10.50
C PHE A 135 8.42 22.23 -11.56
N LYS A 136 7.75 22.25 -12.70
CA LYS A 136 8.05 23.22 -13.76
C LYS A 136 7.71 24.62 -13.29
N SER A 137 8.62 25.57 -13.52
CA SER A 137 8.41 26.97 -13.20
C SER A 137 9.05 27.86 -14.27
N SER A 138 8.78 29.17 -14.20
CA SER A 138 9.38 30.12 -15.12
C SER A 138 10.91 30.18 -15.01
N THR A 139 11.44 29.88 -13.83
CA THR A 139 12.88 29.90 -13.58
C THR A 139 13.52 28.52 -13.68
N ASN A 140 12.73 27.46 -13.60
CA ASN A 140 13.21 26.08 -13.68
C ASN A 140 12.34 25.31 -14.68
N GLN A 141 12.66 25.44 -15.95
CA GLN A 141 11.87 24.83 -17.03
C GLN A 141 12.18 23.35 -17.25
N THR A 142 13.31 22.87 -16.72
CA THR A 142 13.72 21.48 -16.88
C THR A 142 14.15 20.87 -15.54
N PRO A 143 13.21 20.72 -14.58
CA PRO A 143 13.58 20.14 -13.30
C PRO A 143 14.00 18.68 -13.44
N ARG A 144 15.05 18.32 -12.72
CA ARG A 144 15.62 16.97 -12.74
C ARG A 144 15.41 16.20 -11.47
N TYR A 145 14.51 16.65 -10.63
CA TYR A 145 14.22 15.99 -9.38
C TYR A 145 12.76 15.55 -9.32
N ALA A 146 12.52 14.54 -8.53
CA ALA A 146 11.19 14.03 -8.21
C ALA A 146 11.20 13.52 -6.79
N GLN A 147 10.03 13.35 -6.21
CA GLN A 147 9.92 12.83 -4.86
C GLN A 147 10.11 11.31 -4.85
N PRO A 148 10.85 10.77 -3.87
CA PRO A 148 10.88 9.33 -3.66
C PRO A 148 9.52 8.85 -3.15
N GLY A 149 9.25 7.58 -3.34
CA GLY A 149 8.06 6.95 -2.76
C GLY A 149 8.17 6.84 -1.25
N ILE A 150 7.02 6.80 -0.59
CA ILE A 150 6.93 6.70 0.87
C ILE A 150 6.62 5.26 1.26
N THR A 151 7.29 4.76 2.30
CA THR A 151 7.07 3.42 2.84
C THR A 151 6.43 3.55 4.20
N LYS A 152 5.38 2.75 4.45
CA LYS A 152 4.72 2.63 5.74
C LYS A 152 4.61 1.16 6.13
N GLN A 153 4.73 0.88 7.41
CA GLN A 153 4.62 -0.47 7.95
C GLN A 153 3.75 -0.50 9.19
#